data_a22bbcb716538e139736b9f64a7ba3e1
#
_entry.id   a22bbcb716538e139736b9f64a7ba3e1
#
_cell.length_a   1.000
_cell.length_b   1.000
_cell.length_c   1.000
_cell.angle_alpha   90.00
_cell.angle_beta   90.00
_cell.angle_gamma   90.00
#
_symmetry.space_group_name_H-M   'P 1'
#
loop_
_entity.id
_entity.type
_entity.pdbx_description
1 polymer ?
#
loop_
_entity_poly.entity_id
_entity_poly.type
_entity_poly.pdbx_seq_one_letter_code
_entity_poly.pdbx_strand_id
1 'polypeptide(L)'
;LDPSDEIKPAATKEQIGNQESKLDFTFPSQVREFFLLTAGIQVSTGVILTLSGMFDLTIHGEKYCVLGEFWKEADGDQLLLRTGEESVWYYAHEQDKVKRLCNDLIELLEKKLANYLNQR
;
A
#
# COMPACT_ATOMS: atom_id res chain seq x y z
N LEU A 1 -14.61 -9.50 -9.96
CA LEU A 1 -14.32 -8.06 -9.86
C LEU A 1 -15.31 -7.24 -10.72
N ASP A 2 -15.55 -6.03 -10.28
CA ASP A 2 -16.35 -5.07 -11.03
C ASP A 2 -15.61 -4.66 -12.32
N PRO A 3 -16.29 -4.42 -13.44
CA PRO A 3 -15.61 -3.98 -14.68
C PRO A 3 -14.78 -2.70 -14.52
N SER A 4 -15.09 -1.86 -13.53
CA SER A 4 -14.32 -0.65 -13.27
C SER A 4 -13.06 -0.90 -12.40
N ASP A 5 -12.89 -2.12 -11.89
CA ASP A 5 -11.70 -2.50 -11.14
C ASP A 5 -10.56 -2.81 -12.12
N GLU A 6 -9.33 -2.56 -11.69
CA GLU A 6 -8.16 -2.80 -12.53
C GLU A 6 -7.07 -3.53 -11.73
N ILE A 7 -6.53 -4.59 -12.33
CA ILE A 7 -5.33 -5.26 -11.84
C ILE A 7 -4.28 -5.07 -12.93
N LYS A 8 -3.21 -4.33 -12.60
CA LYS A 8 -2.18 -3.99 -13.58
C LYS A 8 -1.25 -5.19 -13.86
N PRO A 9 -0.58 -5.23 -15.03
CA PRO A 9 0.44 -6.24 -15.28
C PRO A 9 1.56 -6.20 -14.26
N ALA A 10 2.36 -7.26 -14.19
CA ALA A 10 3.50 -7.35 -13.28
C ALA A 10 4.51 -6.24 -13.55
N ALA A 11 5.08 -5.70 -12.50
CA ALA A 11 6.21 -4.78 -12.62
C ALA A 11 7.50 -5.58 -12.80
N THR A 12 8.50 -4.99 -13.44
CA THR A 12 9.82 -5.59 -13.56
C THR A 12 10.68 -5.25 -12.34
N LYS A 13 11.72 -6.04 -12.11
CA LYS A 13 12.70 -5.75 -11.05
C LYS A 13 13.31 -4.36 -11.23
N GLU A 14 13.54 -3.95 -12.48
CA GLU A 14 14.07 -2.63 -12.80
C GLU A 14 13.10 -1.53 -12.39
N GLN A 15 11.82 -1.68 -12.69
CA GLN A 15 10.79 -0.70 -12.31
C GLN A 15 10.69 -0.56 -10.80
N ILE A 16 10.72 -1.68 -10.07
CA ILE A 16 10.69 -1.68 -8.61
C ILE A 16 11.94 -0.99 -8.05
N GLY A 17 13.11 -1.35 -8.54
CA GLY A 17 14.37 -0.73 -8.12
C GLY A 17 14.44 0.76 -8.40
N ASN A 18 13.92 1.20 -9.56
CA ASN A 18 13.86 2.61 -9.90
C ASN A 18 12.97 3.38 -8.93
N GLN A 19 11.83 2.81 -8.55
CA GLN A 19 10.94 3.44 -7.59
C GLN A 19 11.55 3.50 -6.18
N GLU A 20 12.23 2.43 -5.77
CA GLU A 20 12.97 2.44 -4.49
C GLU A 20 14.03 3.53 -4.47
N SER A 21 14.77 3.70 -5.57
CA SER A 21 15.79 4.74 -5.69
C SER A 21 15.19 6.14 -5.67
N LYS A 22 14.08 6.32 -6.38
CA LYS A 22 13.37 7.60 -6.44
C LYS A 22 12.85 8.04 -5.07
N LEU A 23 12.35 7.09 -4.30
CA LEU A 23 11.78 7.36 -2.98
C LEU A 23 12.82 7.29 -1.86
N ASP A 24 14.05 6.85 -2.15
CA ASP A 24 15.08 6.57 -1.16
C ASP A 24 14.51 5.69 -0.04
N PHE A 25 13.89 4.59 -0.43
CA PHE A 25 13.17 3.68 0.47
C PHE A 25 13.27 2.25 -0.05
N THR A 26 13.77 1.33 0.78
CA THR A 26 13.82 -0.10 0.45
C THR A 26 12.50 -0.75 0.84
N PHE A 27 11.81 -1.32 -0.14
CA PHE A 27 10.52 -1.97 0.13
C PHE A 27 10.70 -3.22 0.98
N PRO A 28 9.77 -3.49 1.91
CA PRO A 28 9.69 -4.79 2.56
C PRO A 28 9.59 -5.91 1.52
N SER A 29 10.08 -7.10 1.86
CA SER A 29 10.15 -8.21 0.89
C SER A 29 8.80 -8.58 0.29
N GLN A 30 7.73 -8.60 1.09
CA GLN A 30 6.40 -8.93 0.59
C GLN A 30 5.85 -7.86 -0.36
N VAL A 31 6.16 -6.60 -0.13
CA VAL A 31 5.77 -5.51 -1.04
C VAL A 31 6.46 -5.68 -2.39
N ARG A 32 7.76 -6.01 -2.36
CA ARG A 32 8.51 -6.26 -3.60
C ARG A 32 7.96 -7.46 -4.35
N GLU A 33 7.66 -8.55 -3.64
CA GLU A 33 7.07 -9.75 -4.24
C GLU A 33 5.70 -9.46 -4.85
N PHE A 34 4.87 -8.65 -4.16
CA PHE A 34 3.57 -8.23 -4.67
C PHE A 34 3.70 -7.51 -6.02
N PHE A 35 4.62 -6.55 -6.12
CA PHE A 35 4.79 -5.80 -7.37
C PHE A 35 5.40 -6.64 -8.49
N LEU A 36 6.08 -7.74 -8.18
CA LEU A 36 6.52 -8.72 -9.19
C LEU A 36 5.35 -9.53 -9.76
N LEU A 37 4.21 -9.56 -9.08
CA LEU A 37 3.00 -10.19 -9.56
C LEU A 37 2.09 -9.19 -10.29
N THR A 38 2.03 -7.96 -9.82
CA THR A 38 1.22 -6.91 -10.43
C THR A 38 1.77 -5.53 -10.05
N ALA A 39 1.78 -4.61 -10.99
CA ALA A 39 2.17 -3.23 -10.70
C ALA A 39 1.12 -2.47 -9.87
N GLY A 40 -0.01 -3.07 -9.59
CA GLY A 40 -0.98 -2.49 -8.70
C GLY A 40 -2.40 -3.00 -8.86
N ILE A 41 -3.21 -2.69 -7.86
CA ILE A 41 -4.64 -2.98 -7.81
C ILE A 41 -5.36 -1.66 -7.61
N GLN A 42 -6.37 -1.41 -8.42
CA GLN A 42 -7.21 -0.23 -8.28
C GLN A 42 -8.66 -0.68 -8.29
N VAL A 43 -9.34 -0.49 -7.16
CA VAL A 43 -10.75 -0.85 -7.00
C VAL A 43 -11.55 0.45 -6.95
N SER A 44 -12.53 0.58 -7.82
CA SER A 44 -13.30 1.81 -7.99
C SER A 44 -13.97 2.32 -6.71
N THR A 45 -14.23 1.45 -5.76
CA THR A 45 -14.96 1.78 -4.53
C THR A 45 -14.06 2.14 -3.36
N GLY A 46 -12.74 2.24 -3.54
CA GLY A 46 -11.91 2.80 -2.49
C GLY A 46 -10.61 2.10 -2.14
N VAL A 47 -10.04 1.31 -3.03
CA VAL A 47 -8.73 0.71 -2.83
C VAL A 47 -7.81 1.08 -3.97
N ILE A 48 -6.66 1.67 -3.67
CA ILE A 48 -5.64 2.04 -4.65
C ILE A 48 -4.28 1.63 -4.10
N LEU A 49 -3.67 0.61 -4.68
CA LEU A 49 -2.34 0.12 -4.32
C LEU A 49 -1.52 -0.01 -5.61
N THR A 50 -0.77 1.03 -5.98
CA THR A 50 0.00 1.01 -7.23
C THR A 50 1.45 1.42 -7.00
N LEU A 51 2.37 0.75 -7.71
CA LEU A 51 3.80 1.04 -7.63
C LEU A 51 4.07 2.50 -8.02
N SER A 52 3.50 2.95 -9.13
CA SER A 52 3.72 4.30 -9.64
C SER A 52 3.09 5.38 -8.77
N GLY A 53 2.11 5.04 -7.96
CA GLY A 53 1.41 5.98 -7.09
C GLY A 53 2.05 6.15 -5.72
N MET A 54 3.10 5.38 -5.41
CA MET A 54 3.78 5.48 -4.12
C MET A 54 4.59 6.76 -4.03
N PHE A 55 4.64 7.34 -2.83
CA PHE A 55 5.45 8.53 -2.57
C PHE A 55 5.92 8.52 -1.11
N ASP A 56 6.93 9.33 -0.81
CA ASP A 56 7.43 9.46 0.56
C ASP A 56 6.66 10.54 1.31
N LEU A 57 6.56 10.36 2.63
CA LEU A 57 5.85 11.29 3.50
C LEU A 57 6.54 11.31 4.87
N THR A 58 6.77 12.50 5.40
CA THR A 58 7.33 12.66 6.74
C THR A 58 6.23 13.09 7.71
N ILE A 59 6.05 12.32 8.78
CA ILE A 59 5.05 12.59 9.82
C ILE A 59 5.78 12.59 11.17
N HIS A 60 5.68 13.68 11.90
CA HIS A 60 6.34 13.82 13.21
C HIS A 60 7.83 13.51 13.16
N GLY A 61 8.50 13.92 12.09
CA GLY A 61 9.94 13.73 11.91
C GLY A 61 10.36 12.34 11.45
N GLU A 62 9.43 11.41 11.26
CA GLU A 62 9.72 10.07 10.77
C GLU A 62 9.29 9.91 9.32
N LYS A 63 10.15 9.27 8.51
CA LYS A 63 9.89 9.06 7.09
C LYS A 63 9.09 7.77 6.88
N TYR A 64 8.05 7.87 6.06
CA TYR A 64 7.23 6.74 5.63
C TYR A 64 7.17 6.69 4.11
N CYS A 65 6.86 5.54 3.58
CA CYS A 65 6.47 5.39 2.18
C CYS A 65 4.97 5.15 2.12
N VAL A 66 4.24 5.96 1.36
CA VAL A 66 2.79 5.80 1.20
C VAL A 66 2.57 4.67 0.19
N LEU A 67 2.02 3.55 0.66
CA LEU A 67 1.70 2.37 -0.15
C LEU A 67 0.49 2.64 -1.04
N GLY A 68 -0.49 3.36 -0.52
CA GLY A 68 -1.74 3.62 -1.22
C GLY A 68 -2.85 3.99 -0.26
N GLU A 69 -4.08 3.73 -0.67
CA GLU A 69 -5.26 4.06 0.11
C GLU A 69 -6.18 2.85 0.23
N PHE A 70 -6.75 2.67 1.41
CA PHE A 70 -7.73 1.62 1.67
C PHE A 70 -8.86 2.23 2.50
N TRP A 71 -9.78 2.86 1.83
CA TRP A 71 -10.76 3.76 2.43
C TRP A 71 -11.64 3.10 3.49
N LYS A 72 -12.03 1.86 3.26
CA LYS A 72 -12.93 1.18 4.21
C LYS A 72 -12.22 0.84 5.53
N GLU A 73 -10.99 0.33 5.47
CA GLU A 73 -10.25 -0.12 6.66
C GLU A 73 -9.58 1.03 7.41
N ALA A 74 -9.22 2.07 6.69
CA ALA A 74 -8.47 3.21 7.23
C ALA A 74 -9.23 4.55 7.13
N ASP A 75 -10.53 4.51 6.91
CA ASP A 75 -11.41 5.71 6.81
C ASP A 75 -10.90 6.74 5.81
N GLY A 76 -10.35 6.28 4.68
CA GLY A 76 -9.76 7.16 3.67
C GLY A 76 -8.35 7.60 3.98
N ASP A 77 -7.79 7.14 5.08
CA ASP A 77 -6.42 7.49 5.46
C ASP A 77 -5.40 6.74 4.59
N GLN A 78 -4.20 7.30 4.50
CA GLN A 78 -3.13 6.74 3.71
C GLN A 78 -2.50 5.53 4.40
N LEU A 79 -2.24 4.48 3.61
CA LEU A 79 -1.51 3.30 4.08
C LEU A 79 -0.01 3.58 4.01
N LEU A 80 0.70 3.25 5.07
CA LEU A 80 2.10 3.61 5.25
C LEU A 80 2.97 2.38 5.45
N LEU A 81 4.19 2.45 4.89
CA LEU A 81 5.25 1.49 5.16
C LEU A 81 6.37 2.19 5.92
N ARG A 82 7.03 1.47 6.83
CA ARG A 82 8.19 1.96 7.58
C ARG A 82 9.43 1.20 7.15
N THR A 83 10.58 1.88 7.19
CA THR A 83 11.86 1.26 6.84
C THR A 83 12.16 0.07 7.75
N GLY A 84 12.48 -1.07 7.14
CA GLY A 84 12.90 -2.26 7.88
C GLY A 84 11.78 -3.08 8.48
N GLU A 85 10.51 -2.77 8.20
CA GLU A 85 9.36 -3.50 8.73
C GLU A 85 8.44 -4.00 7.64
N GLU A 86 7.86 -5.18 7.84
CA GLU A 86 6.81 -5.72 6.96
C GLU A 86 5.43 -5.19 7.33
N SER A 87 5.27 -4.63 8.52
CA SER A 87 3.98 -4.12 9.02
C SER A 87 3.44 -3.00 8.13
N VAL A 88 2.12 -2.98 7.97
CA VAL A 88 1.41 -1.91 7.29
C VAL A 88 0.76 -1.01 8.34
N TRP A 89 0.98 0.28 8.20
CA TRP A 89 0.47 1.32 9.11
C TRP A 89 -0.50 2.22 8.35
N TYR A 90 -1.19 3.09 9.04
CA TYR A 90 -1.97 4.15 8.40
C TYR A 90 -1.89 5.43 9.22
N TYR A 91 -2.06 6.55 8.52
CA TYR A 91 -2.09 7.85 9.16
C TYR A 91 -3.55 8.24 9.45
N ALA A 92 -3.94 8.19 10.73
CA ALA A 92 -5.25 8.61 11.18
C ALA A 92 -5.25 10.14 11.28
N HIS A 93 -5.55 10.82 10.17
CA HIS A 93 -5.35 12.27 10.04
C HIS A 93 -6.20 13.09 11.02
N GLU A 94 -7.40 12.63 11.37
CA GLU A 94 -8.25 13.32 12.35
C GLU A 94 -7.65 13.32 13.75
N GLN A 95 -6.88 12.29 14.08
CA GLN A 95 -6.20 12.14 15.37
C GLN A 95 -4.75 12.57 15.32
N ASP A 96 -4.23 12.84 14.13
CA ASP A 96 -2.82 13.14 13.88
C ASP A 96 -1.89 12.06 14.46
N LYS A 97 -2.25 10.79 14.23
CA LYS A 97 -1.50 9.63 14.73
C LYS A 97 -1.28 8.61 13.65
N VAL A 98 -0.11 7.96 13.69
CA VAL A 98 0.20 6.80 12.88
C VAL A 98 -0.15 5.55 13.69
N LYS A 99 -0.98 4.69 13.12
CA LYS A 99 -1.46 3.48 13.79
C LYS A 99 -1.13 2.24 12.96
N ARG A 100 -0.84 1.14 13.62
CA ARG A 100 -0.60 -0.13 12.96
C ARG A 100 -1.92 -0.72 12.50
N LEU A 101 -1.96 -1.13 11.22
CA LEU A 101 -3.16 -1.74 10.64
C LEU A 101 -3.07 -3.27 10.64
N CYS A 102 -1.94 -3.82 10.20
CA CYS A 102 -1.75 -5.27 10.11
C CYS A 102 -0.26 -5.62 10.11
N ASN A 103 0.03 -6.92 10.27
CA ASN A 103 1.39 -7.41 10.44
C ASN A 103 2.24 -7.34 9.17
N ASP A 104 1.61 -7.48 8.00
CA ASP A 104 2.30 -7.49 6.73
C ASP A 104 1.32 -7.31 5.57
N LEU A 105 1.86 -7.22 4.35
CA LEU A 105 1.05 -7.04 3.15
C LEU A 105 0.15 -8.24 2.88
N ILE A 106 0.60 -9.46 3.15
CA ILE A 106 -0.21 -10.67 2.96
C ILE A 106 -1.48 -10.58 3.80
N GLU A 107 -1.37 -10.19 5.06
CA GLU A 107 -2.53 -10.01 5.94
C GLU A 107 -3.47 -8.94 5.38
N LEU A 108 -2.92 -7.84 4.86
CA LEU A 108 -3.73 -6.79 4.25
C LEU A 108 -4.55 -7.34 3.08
N LEU A 109 -3.91 -8.11 2.20
CA LEU A 109 -4.56 -8.64 1.00
C LEU A 109 -5.54 -9.78 1.33
N GLU A 110 -5.15 -10.73 2.17
CA GLU A 110 -5.96 -11.90 2.46
C GLU A 110 -7.14 -11.61 3.40
N LYS A 111 -6.93 -10.78 4.41
CA LYS A 111 -7.96 -10.53 5.41
C LYS A 111 -8.73 -9.24 5.18
N LYS A 112 -8.04 -8.16 4.85
CA LYS A 112 -8.69 -6.87 4.71
C LYS A 112 -9.27 -6.67 3.33
N LEU A 113 -8.48 -6.86 2.28
CA LEU A 113 -8.94 -6.65 0.91
C LEU A 113 -9.97 -7.71 0.50
N ALA A 114 -9.71 -8.99 0.79
CA ALA A 114 -10.65 -10.07 0.44
C ALA A 114 -12.01 -9.86 1.10
N ASN A 115 -12.04 -9.49 2.39
CA ASN A 115 -13.29 -9.20 3.09
C ASN A 115 -14.00 -7.99 2.48
N TYR A 116 -13.27 -6.95 2.15
CA TYR A 116 -13.82 -5.76 1.48
C TYR A 116 -14.47 -6.12 0.15
N LEU A 117 -13.80 -6.91 -0.69
CA LEU A 117 -14.32 -7.32 -1.99
C LEU A 117 -15.57 -8.21 -1.86
N ASN A 118 -15.63 -9.03 -0.83
CA ASN A 118 -16.78 -9.91 -0.59
C ASN A 118 -18.01 -9.17 -0.04
N GLN A 119 -17.84 -8.00 0.54
CA GLN A 119 -18.92 -7.23 1.15
C GLN A 119 -19.53 -6.17 0.26
N ARG A 120 -18.90 -5.86 -0.86
CA ARG A 120 -19.39 -4.79 -1.74
C ARG A 120 -20.45 -5.24 -2.80
#